data_1b8fa004fed5d5655d855c8b8a32e1a3
#
_entry.id   1b8fa004fed5d5655d855c8b8a32e1a3
#
_cell.length_a   1.000
_cell.length_b   1.000
_cell.length_c   1.000
_cell.angle_alpha   90.00
_cell.angle_beta   90.00
_cell.angle_gamma   90.00
#
_symmetry.space_group_name_H-M   'P 1'
#
loop_
_entity.id
_entity.type
_entity.pdbx_description
1 polymer ?
#
loop_
_entity_poly.entity_id
_entity_poly.type
_entity_poly.pdbx_seq_one_letter_code
_entity_poly.pdbx_strand_id
1 'polypeptide(L)'
;MYDIPVTLTTNPKKKPEDESKLGFGKIFTDHMFIMDYEQGRGWHDERVVPYGPFVMDPACTVFHYAQEIFEGMKCYRRKDGGLNLFRPRDNFARMNRSAERMGMPKIDVEEAMAGLTALLKADADWVPSAPGTSLYIRPTMISTDVMLGVHASHTYRFFIICSPSGAYYAKGLAPVGIYVEPELVRAVKGGVGFTKTGGNYAASILAGDIAEKKGYEQVLWLDGKENKYIEEVGSMNMFFKFKDALVTPPLLGSILGGITRDSIIKLAKHKGIPVDERRITVQDVFDAADNGTLEEAFGSGTAAVVSPVGRLAWKDREISISGGQIGKLTQDFYDTLTGIQYGEREDPFGWVVKLS
;
A
#
# COMPACT_ATOMS: atom_id res chain seq x y z
N MET A 1 -27.11 5.98 9.92
CA MET A 1 -26.36 4.72 10.12
C MET A 1 -26.63 3.89 8.87
N TYR A 2 -25.59 3.51 8.16
CA TYR A 2 -25.74 2.69 6.95
C TYR A 2 -26.12 1.27 7.35
N ASP A 3 -27.21 0.73 6.81
CA ASP A 3 -27.62 -0.67 6.99
C ASP A 3 -27.18 -1.44 5.73
N ILE A 4 -26.14 -2.23 5.86
CA ILE A 4 -25.54 -2.96 4.74
C ILE A 4 -26.12 -4.38 4.71
N PRO A 5 -26.90 -4.75 3.68
CA PRO A 5 -27.40 -6.10 3.52
C PRO A 5 -26.27 -7.12 3.42
N VAL A 6 -26.37 -8.23 4.13
CA VAL A 6 -25.36 -9.30 4.15
C VAL A 6 -26.01 -10.62 3.72
N THR A 7 -25.51 -11.20 2.63
CA THR A 7 -25.83 -12.53 2.17
C THR A 7 -24.64 -13.45 2.41
N LEU A 8 -24.76 -14.36 3.36
CA LEU A 8 -23.70 -15.30 3.65
C LEU A 8 -23.61 -16.42 2.62
N THR A 9 -22.39 -16.92 2.37
CA THR A 9 -22.20 -18.08 1.50
C THR A 9 -22.78 -19.34 2.13
N THR A 10 -23.39 -20.18 1.31
CA THR A 10 -23.83 -21.53 1.71
C THR A 10 -22.73 -22.59 1.54
N ASN A 11 -21.57 -22.21 0.94
CA ASN A 11 -20.46 -23.10 0.71
C ASN A 11 -19.14 -22.42 1.15
N PRO A 12 -18.86 -22.32 2.46
CA PRO A 12 -17.67 -21.67 2.96
C PRO A 12 -16.40 -22.42 2.54
N LYS A 13 -15.35 -21.68 2.21
CA LYS A 13 -14.06 -22.24 1.83
C LYS A 13 -13.34 -22.86 3.03
N LYS A 14 -12.51 -23.86 2.77
CA LYS A 14 -11.60 -24.39 3.79
C LYS A 14 -10.54 -23.32 4.10
N LYS A 15 -10.45 -22.94 5.38
CA LYS A 15 -9.40 -22.01 5.86
C LYS A 15 -8.03 -22.68 5.86
N PRO A 16 -6.94 -21.93 5.65
CA PRO A 16 -5.58 -22.45 5.78
C PRO A 16 -5.32 -23.02 7.18
N GLU A 17 -4.80 -24.22 7.24
CA GLU A 17 -4.43 -24.86 8.51
C GLU A 17 -3.12 -24.32 9.09
N ASP A 18 -2.22 -23.86 8.22
CA ASP A 18 -0.90 -23.35 8.59
C ASP A 18 -0.79 -21.87 8.17
N GLU A 19 -1.02 -20.97 9.12
CA GLU A 19 -0.94 -19.53 8.89
C GLU A 19 0.49 -19.03 8.58
N SER A 20 1.53 -19.83 8.83
CA SER A 20 2.90 -19.47 8.47
C SER A 20 3.16 -19.54 6.96
N LYS A 21 2.28 -20.22 6.21
CA LYS A 21 2.38 -20.44 4.75
C LYS A 21 1.39 -19.64 3.91
N LEU A 22 0.73 -18.66 4.48
CA LEU A 22 -0.30 -17.85 3.79
C LEU A 22 0.21 -17.19 2.51
N GLY A 23 1.47 -16.73 2.49
CA GLY A 23 1.98 -15.90 1.41
C GLY A 23 1.25 -14.55 1.34
N PHE A 24 1.16 -13.96 0.13
CA PHE A 24 0.49 -12.68 -0.06
C PHE A 24 -0.45 -12.73 -1.28
N GLY A 25 -1.74 -12.41 -1.07
CA GLY A 25 -2.72 -12.22 -2.15
C GLY A 25 -3.11 -13.48 -2.95
N LYS A 26 -2.91 -14.68 -2.41
CA LYS A 26 -3.22 -15.95 -3.10
C LYS A 26 -4.51 -16.62 -2.63
N ILE A 27 -4.95 -16.31 -1.42
CA ILE A 27 -6.12 -16.89 -0.77
C ILE A 27 -7.11 -15.75 -0.52
N PHE A 28 -8.38 -15.95 -0.80
CA PHE A 28 -9.42 -14.93 -0.61
C PHE A 28 -10.50 -15.45 0.34
N THR A 29 -11.05 -14.52 1.14
CA THR A 29 -12.12 -14.82 2.11
C THR A 29 -13.43 -15.25 1.42
N ASP A 30 -14.43 -15.58 2.22
CA ASP A 30 -15.71 -16.12 1.72
C ASP A 30 -16.61 -15.06 1.10
N HIS A 31 -16.43 -13.79 1.46
CA HIS A 31 -17.33 -12.72 1.03
C HIS A 31 -16.58 -11.55 0.43
N MET A 32 -17.31 -10.65 -0.23
CA MET A 32 -16.85 -9.36 -0.74
C MET A 32 -17.96 -8.32 -0.53
N PHE A 33 -17.53 -7.05 -0.34
CA PHE A 33 -18.44 -5.92 -0.37
C PHE A 33 -18.52 -5.34 -1.78
N ILE A 34 -19.71 -4.91 -2.21
CA ILE A 34 -19.93 -4.29 -3.52
C ILE A 34 -20.89 -3.12 -3.34
N MET A 35 -20.66 -2.04 -4.07
CA MET A 35 -21.65 -1.02 -4.40
C MET A 35 -21.46 -0.56 -5.85
N ASP A 36 -22.55 -0.18 -6.50
CA ASP A 36 -22.57 0.24 -7.88
C ASP A 36 -22.86 1.74 -7.97
N TYR A 37 -22.36 2.40 -9.03
CA TYR A 37 -22.59 3.82 -9.29
C TYR A 37 -23.17 4.01 -10.68
N GLU A 38 -24.18 4.88 -10.78
CA GLU A 38 -24.73 5.34 -12.03
C GLU A 38 -24.84 6.86 -12.01
N GLN A 39 -24.43 7.51 -13.08
CA GLN A 39 -24.53 8.97 -13.22
C GLN A 39 -26.00 9.40 -13.12
N GLY A 40 -26.28 10.36 -12.24
CA GLY A 40 -27.64 10.83 -11.97
C GLY A 40 -28.34 10.11 -10.82
N ARG A 41 -27.97 8.88 -10.52
CA ARG A 41 -28.45 8.12 -9.33
C ARG A 41 -27.46 8.19 -8.16
N GLY A 42 -26.16 8.22 -8.42
CA GLY A 42 -25.12 8.13 -7.40
C GLY A 42 -24.76 6.70 -7.04
N TRP A 43 -24.15 6.51 -5.86
CA TRP A 43 -23.85 5.19 -5.29
C TRP A 43 -25.13 4.52 -4.80
N HIS A 44 -25.23 3.21 -4.99
CA HIS A 44 -26.42 2.42 -4.66
C HIS A 44 -26.10 0.92 -4.58
N ASP A 45 -27.08 0.15 -4.05
CA ASP A 45 -27.04 -1.32 -3.96
C ASP A 45 -25.84 -1.84 -3.14
N GLU A 46 -25.51 -1.17 -2.02
CA GLU A 46 -24.47 -1.54 -1.08
C GLU A 46 -24.79 -2.90 -0.46
N ARG A 47 -23.87 -3.86 -0.58
CA ARG A 47 -24.13 -5.23 -0.09
C ARG A 47 -22.86 -6.02 0.16
N VAL A 48 -22.89 -6.93 1.12
CA VAL A 48 -21.93 -8.02 1.29
C VAL A 48 -22.51 -9.28 0.67
N VAL A 49 -21.75 -9.90 -0.23
CA VAL A 49 -22.18 -11.10 -0.97
C VAL A 49 -21.06 -12.15 -0.97
N PRO A 50 -21.38 -13.43 -1.30
CA PRO A 50 -20.33 -14.43 -1.50
C PRO A 50 -19.28 -13.98 -2.52
N TYR A 51 -18.01 -14.22 -2.21
CA TYR A 51 -16.90 -13.95 -3.13
C TYR A 51 -17.03 -14.78 -4.42
N GLY A 52 -17.00 -14.13 -5.55
CA GLY A 52 -17.11 -14.77 -6.85
C GLY A 52 -16.66 -13.88 -8.02
N PRO A 53 -16.64 -14.41 -9.24
CA PRO A 53 -16.29 -13.67 -10.44
C PRO A 53 -17.32 -12.60 -10.79
N PHE A 54 -16.89 -11.51 -11.42
CA PHE A 54 -17.76 -10.57 -12.10
C PHE A 54 -17.97 -11.03 -13.54
N VAL A 55 -19.23 -10.98 -14.00
CA VAL A 55 -19.57 -11.07 -15.43
C VAL A 55 -19.53 -9.67 -15.99
N MET A 56 -18.65 -9.42 -16.96
CA MET A 56 -18.45 -8.11 -17.58
C MET A 56 -18.39 -8.23 -19.09
N ASP A 57 -18.94 -7.23 -19.79
CA ASP A 57 -18.85 -7.16 -21.24
C ASP A 57 -17.40 -6.92 -21.68
N PRO A 58 -16.91 -7.59 -22.75
CA PRO A 58 -15.56 -7.37 -23.28
C PRO A 58 -15.24 -5.92 -23.67
N ALA A 59 -16.26 -5.13 -24.02
CA ALA A 59 -16.11 -3.70 -24.35
C ALA A 59 -16.12 -2.79 -23.11
N CYS A 60 -16.12 -3.35 -21.90
CA CYS A 60 -16.09 -2.58 -20.67
C CYS A 60 -14.84 -1.69 -20.61
N THR A 61 -15.02 -0.39 -20.36
CA THR A 61 -13.99 0.63 -20.47
C THR A 61 -12.74 0.34 -19.61
N VAL A 62 -12.90 -0.31 -18.47
CA VAL A 62 -11.74 -0.66 -17.61
C VAL A 62 -10.72 -1.55 -18.33
N PHE A 63 -11.15 -2.47 -19.21
CA PHE A 63 -10.26 -3.37 -19.94
C PHE A 63 -9.41 -2.67 -20.99
N HIS A 64 -9.86 -1.52 -21.49
CA HIS A 64 -9.22 -0.80 -22.59
C HIS A 64 -8.46 0.44 -22.14
N TYR A 65 -8.94 1.12 -21.11
CA TYR A 65 -8.40 2.44 -20.71
C TYR A 65 -7.92 2.47 -19.26
N ALA A 66 -8.03 1.33 -18.54
CA ALA A 66 -7.57 1.19 -17.16
C ALA A 66 -8.05 2.33 -16.24
N GLN A 67 -9.30 2.82 -16.44
CA GLN A 67 -9.92 3.76 -15.52
C GLN A 67 -10.35 3.01 -14.27
N GLU A 68 -9.38 2.81 -13.39
CA GLU A 68 -9.51 2.08 -12.14
C GLU A 68 -8.56 2.66 -11.08
N ILE A 69 -8.95 2.51 -9.82
CA ILE A 69 -8.16 2.88 -8.65
C ILE A 69 -8.33 1.82 -7.57
N PHE A 70 -7.34 1.70 -6.69
CA PHE A 70 -7.43 0.76 -5.59
C PHE A 70 -6.78 1.29 -4.31
N GLU A 71 -7.04 0.60 -3.21
CA GLU A 71 -6.40 0.83 -1.93
C GLU A 71 -5.83 -0.46 -1.35
N GLY A 72 -5.04 -0.32 -0.31
CA GLY A 72 -4.54 -1.44 0.47
C GLY A 72 -4.42 -1.05 1.92
N MET A 73 -5.12 -1.79 2.78
CA MET A 73 -5.07 -1.67 4.22
C MET A 73 -5.07 -3.06 4.86
N LYS A 74 -4.93 -3.13 6.18
CA LYS A 74 -4.87 -4.39 6.90
C LYS A 74 -5.78 -4.39 8.11
N CYS A 75 -6.35 -5.57 8.39
CA CYS A 75 -7.01 -5.87 9.65
C CYS A 75 -6.13 -6.83 10.46
N TYR A 76 -5.97 -6.55 11.73
CA TYR A 76 -5.12 -7.28 12.66
C TYR A 76 -5.95 -7.89 13.78
N ARG A 77 -5.64 -9.14 14.16
CA ARG A 77 -6.24 -9.77 15.33
C ARG A 77 -5.45 -9.41 16.57
N ARG A 78 -6.15 -8.87 17.58
CA ARG A 78 -5.57 -8.58 18.89
C ARG A 78 -5.48 -9.86 19.73
N LYS A 79 -4.67 -9.83 20.79
CA LYS A 79 -4.53 -10.94 21.77
C LYS A 79 -5.84 -11.28 22.50
N ASP A 80 -6.76 -10.30 22.63
CA ASP A 80 -8.10 -10.51 23.23
C ASP A 80 -9.14 -11.05 22.22
N GLY A 81 -8.72 -11.35 20.99
CA GLY A 81 -9.56 -11.84 19.89
C GLY A 81 -10.27 -10.76 19.10
N GLY A 82 -10.26 -9.51 19.54
CA GLY A 82 -10.84 -8.38 18.80
C GLY A 82 -10.03 -8.01 17.55
N LEU A 83 -10.59 -7.16 16.72
CA LEU A 83 -10.03 -6.75 15.44
C LEU A 83 -9.65 -5.26 15.44
N ASN A 84 -8.52 -4.95 14.84
CA ASN A 84 -8.03 -3.60 14.63
C ASN A 84 -7.88 -3.28 13.14
N LEU A 85 -8.32 -2.09 12.73
CA LEU A 85 -7.96 -1.47 11.46
C LEU A 85 -6.99 -0.32 11.71
N PHE A 86 -5.98 -0.16 10.86
CA PHE A 86 -5.02 0.93 10.97
C PHE A 86 -5.31 2.01 9.93
N ARG A 87 -5.76 3.19 10.37
CA ARG A 87 -6.02 4.39 9.56
C ARG A 87 -6.94 4.17 8.34
N PRO A 88 -8.04 3.41 8.43
CA PRO A 88 -8.86 3.06 7.27
C PRO A 88 -9.49 4.30 6.60
N ARG A 89 -9.90 5.32 7.40
CA ARG A 89 -10.48 6.56 6.86
C ARG A 89 -9.48 7.35 6.02
N ASP A 90 -8.20 7.35 6.40
CA ASP A 90 -7.15 7.99 5.61
C ASP A 90 -6.93 7.29 4.27
N ASN A 91 -7.06 5.95 4.23
CA ASN A 91 -7.00 5.17 2.99
C ASN A 91 -8.20 5.53 2.06
N PHE A 92 -9.43 5.56 2.57
CA PHE A 92 -10.58 5.96 1.75
C PHE A 92 -10.51 7.44 1.31
N ALA A 93 -10.01 8.34 2.16
CA ALA A 93 -9.75 9.72 1.76
C ALA A 93 -8.69 9.81 0.65
N ARG A 94 -7.64 8.96 0.68
CA ARG A 94 -6.65 8.86 -0.40
C ARG A 94 -7.26 8.27 -1.66
N MET A 95 -8.15 7.28 -1.56
CA MET A 95 -8.91 6.75 -2.69
C MET A 95 -9.70 7.86 -3.38
N ASN A 96 -10.36 8.74 -2.63
CA ASN A 96 -11.07 9.89 -3.17
C ASN A 96 -10.15 10.90 -3.90
N ARG A 97 -8.91 11.10 -3.42
CA ARG A 97 -7.91 11.89 -4.15
C ARG A 97 -7.50 11.22 -5.47
N SER A 98 -7.36 9.90 -5.46
CA SER A 98 -7.10 9.14 -6.69
C SER A 98 -8.29 9.22 -7.65
N ALA A 99 -9.53 9.06 -7.15
CA ALA A 99 -10.75 9.18 -7.93
C ALA A 99 -10.85 10.56 -8.64
N GLU A 100 -10.62 11.63 -7.90
CA GLU A 100 -10.63 13.00 -8.45
C GLU A 100 -9.65 13.16 -9.62
N ARG A 101 -8.40 12.69 -9.47
CA ARG A 101 -7.40 12.77 -10.53
C ARG A 101 -7.74 11.90 -11.74
N MET A 102 -8.40 10.77 -11.53
CA MET A 102 -8.78 9.81 -12.57
C MET A 102 -10.14 10.11 -13.21
N GLY A 103 -10.81 11.22 -12.81
CA GLY A 103 -12.13 11.57 -13.32
C GLY A 103 -13.23 10.58 -12.92
N MET A 104 -13.11 9.99 -11.72
CA MET A 104 -14.04 9.00 -11.18
C MET A 104 -14.87 9.59 -10.03
N PRO A 105 -16.05 9.03 -9.71
CA PRO A 105 -16.86 9.50 -8.59
C PRO A 105 -16.16 9.24 -7.25
N LYS A 106 -16.33 10.18 -6.32
CA LYS A 106 -15.88 9.98 -4.93
C LYS A 106 -16.88 9.10 -4.18
N ILE A 107 -16.36 8.29 -3.26
CA ILE A 107 -17.17 7.52 -2.31
C ILE A 107 -17.40 8.34 -1.03
N ASP A 108 -18.52 8.11 -0.35
CA ASP A 108 -18.67 8.53 1.04
C ASP A 108 -17.78 7.64 1.94
N VAL A 109 -16.94 8.28 2.75
CA VAL A 109 -15.95 7.56 3.58
C VAL A 109 -16.65 6.73 4.67
N GLU A 110 -17.71 7.24 5.28
CA GLU A 110 -18.41 6.53 6.35
C GLU A 110 -19.28 5.38 5.80
N GLU A 111 -19.81 5.51 4.60
CA GLU A 111 -20.49 4.44 3.88
C GLU A 111 -19.52 3.31 3.53
N ALA A 112 -18.36 3.63 2.96
CA ALA A 112 -17.30 2.66 2.71
C ALA A 112 -16.80 1.98 4.01
N MET A 113 -16.70 2.73 5.10
CA MET A 113 -16.40 2.18 6.44
C MET A 113 -17.48 1.24 6.95
N ALA A 114 -18.75 1.54 6.72
CA ALA A 114 -19.86 0.66 7.09
C ALA A 114 -19.81 -0.65 6.29
N GLY A 115 -19.62 -0.56 4.96
CA GLY A 115 -19.42 -1.73 4.09
C GLY A 115 -18.24 -2.60 4.49
N LEU A 116 -17.08 -1.98 4.76
CA LEU A 116 -15.91 -2.67 5.27
C LEU A 116 -16.16 -3.36 6.61
N THR A 117 -16.85 -2.69 7.53
CA THR A 117 -17.18 -3.25 8.84
C THR A 117 -18.12 -4.45 8.72
N ALA A 118 -19.15 -4.37 7.86
CA ALA A 118 -20.05 -5.47 7.61
C ALA A 118 -19.31 -6.68 7.00
N LEU A 119 -18.43 -6.44 6.02
CA LEU A 119 -17.59 -7.50 5.43
C LEU A 119 -16.68 -8.15 6.47
N LEU A 120 -15.98 -7.37 7.30
CA LEU A 120 -15.07 -7.90 8.31
C LEU A 120 -15.81 -8.64 9.43
N LYS A 121 -17.05 -8.30 9.73
CA LYS A 121 -17.90 -9.07 10.66
C LYS A 121 -18.30 -10.42 10.05
N ALA A 122 -18.67 -10.45 8.76
CA ALA A 122 -19.01 -11.69 8.06
C ALA A 122 -17.80 -12.64 7.94
N ASP A 123 -16.60 -12.09 7.74
CA ASP A 123 -15.36 -12.83 7.53
C ASP A 123 -14.38 -12.73 8.73
N ALA A 124 -14.88 -12.45 9.94
CA ALA A 124 -14.02 -12.25 11.11
C ALA A 124 -13.07 -13.43 11.37
N ASP A 125 -13.53 -14.64 11.15
CA ASP A 125 -12.72 -15.85 11.31
C ASP A 125 -11.60 -16.04 10.29
N TRP A 126 -11.59 -15.23 9.21
CA TRP A 126 -10.51 -15.22 8.23
C TRP A 126 -9.33 -14.34 8.62
N VAL A 127 -9.48 -13.50 9.65
CA VAL A 127 -8.37 -12.71 10.16
C VAL A 127 -7.40 -13.63 10.91
N PRO A 128 -6.18 -13.83 10.40
CA PRO A 128 -5.25 -14.78 11.01
C PRO A 128 -4.75 -14.29 12.37
N SER A 129 -4.24 -15.21 13.18
CA SER A 129 -3.79 -14.97 14.56
C SER A 129 -2.29 -15.19 14.77
N ALA A 130 -1.61 -15.86 13.86
CA ALA A 130 -0.18 -16.09 13.98
C ALA A 130 0.63 -14.78 13.96
N PRO A 131 1.74 -14.68 14.68
CA PRO A 131 2.57 -13.49 14.70
C PRO A 131 3.01 -13.06 13.31
N GLY A 132 2.91 -11.75 13.00
CA GLY A 132 3.27 -11.17 11.71
C GLY A 132 2.23 -11.36 10.59
N THR A 133 1.12 -12.06 10.87
CA THR A 133 0.03 -12.25 9.91
C THR A 133 -1.03 -11.16 10.02
N SER A 134 -1.81 -10.95 8.96
CA SER A 134 -2.90 -9.98 8.94
C SER A 134 -3.91 -10.33 7.83
N LEU A 135 -5.10 -9.79 7.89
CA LEU A 135 -6.01 -9.82 6.74
C LEU A 135 -5.74 -8.58 5.88
N TYR A 136 -5.24 -8.80 4.67
CA TYR A 136 -5.06 -7.73 3.69
C TYR A 136 -6.40 -7.39 3.03
N ILE A 137 -6.75 -6.13 2.99
CA ILE A 137 -8.00 -5.59 2.47
C ILE A 137 -7.70 -4.80 1.21
N ARG A 138 -8.40 -5.11 0.12
CA ARG A 138 -8.24 -4.50 -1.19
C ARG A 138 -9.54 -3.82 -1.65
N PRO A 139 -9.79 -2.56 -1.28
CA PRO A 139 -10.79 -1.74 -1.96
C PRO A 139 -10.35 -1.45 -3.39
N THR A 140 -11.28 -1.54 -4.33
CA THR A 140 -11.04 -1.29 -5.75
C THR A 140 -12.26 -0.65 -6.37
N MET A 141 -12.07 0.34 -7.24
CA MET A 141 -13.11 0.95 -8.04
C MET A 141 -12.74 0.83 -9.51
N ILE A 142 -13.64 0.35 -10.33
CA ILE A 142 -13.47 0.16 -11.77
C ILE A 142 -14.59 0.84 -12.54
N SER A 143 -14.28 1.37 -13.72
CA SER A 143 -15.29 1.81 -14.69
C SER A 143 -15.97 0.61 -15.34
N THR A 144 -17.27 0.72 -15.60
CA THR A 144 -18.10 -0.40 -16.09
C THR A 144 -18.90 -0.08 -17.35
N ASP A 145 -18.76 1.12 -17.95
CA ASP A 145 -19.40 1.44 -19.22
C ASP A 145 -18.98 0.50 -20.34
N VAL A 146 -19.93 0.13 -21.18
CA VAL A 146 -19.72 -0.73 -22.36
C VAL A 146 -19.56 0.16 -23.60
N MET A 147 -18.34 0.60 -23.85
CA MET A 147 -18.01 1.51 -24.96
C MET A 147 -16.50 1.52 -25.26
N LEU A 148 -16.12 1.59 -26.53
CA LEU A 148 -14.72 1.70 -26.97
C LEU A 148 -14.25 3.15 -27.18
N GLY A 149 -15.06 4.15 -26.89
CA GLY A 149 -14.65 5.56 -26.92
C GLY A 149 -14.01 6.01 -25.62
N VAL A 150 -12.92 6.79 -25.68
CA VAL A 150 -12.29 7.37 -24.48
C VAL A 150 -13.19 8.48 -23.92
N HIS A 151 -13.70 8.27 -22.71
CA HIS A 151 -14.54 9.25 -22.00
C HIS A 151 -14.49 8.97 -20.49
N ALA A 152 -14.98 9.89 -19.67
CA ALA A 152 -15.26 9.61 -18.28
C ALA A 152 -16.48 8.68 -18.21
N SER A 153 -16.34 7.53 -17.59
CA SER A 153 -17.40 6.53 -17.48
C SER A 153 -18.61 7.08 -16.72
N HIS A 154 -19.81 6.63 -17.08
CA HIS A 154 -21.05 6.98 -16.38
C HIS A 154 -21.43 5.97 -15.31
N THR A 155 -20.85 4.76 -15.38
CA THR A 155 -21.09 3.68 -14.42
C THR A 155 -19.78 3.16 -13.85
N TYR A 156 -19.81 2.83 -12.55
CA TYR A 156 -18.65 2.28 -11.83
C TYR A 156 -19.10 1.21 -10.86
N ARG A 157 -18.17 0.35 -10.51
CA ARG A 157 -18.31 -0.59 -9.40
C ARG A 157 -17.20 -0.37 -8.40
N PHE A 158 -17.57 -0.18 -7.15
CA PHE A 158 -16.65 -0.25 -6.02
C PHE A 158 -16.83 -1.58 -5.32
N PHE A 159 -15.73 -2.24 -4.98
CA PHE A 159 -15.78 -3.50 -4.24
C PHE A 159 -14.58 -3.62 -3.29
N ILE A 160 -14.76 -4.43 -2.25
CA ILE A 160 -13.71 -4.77 -1.29
C ILE A 160 -13.59 -6.29 -1.23
N ILE A 161 -12.38 -6.80 -1.45
CA ILE A 161 -12.01 -8.20 -1.25
C ILE A 161 -10.93 -8.31 -0.18
N CYS A 162 -10.87 -9.45 0.50
CA CYS A 162 -9.92 -9.68 1.58
C CYS A 162 -9.10 -10.95 1.35
N SER A 163 -7.85 -10.92 1.82
CA SER A 163 -6.89 -12.02 1.68
C SER A 163 -6.09 -12.19 2.97
N PRO A 164 -6.18 -13.34 3.67
CA PRO A 164 -5.28 -13.62 4.77
C PRO A 164 -3.84 -13.65 4.25
N SER A 165 -2.94 -12.94 4.91
CA SER A 165 -1.58 -12.72 4.45
C SER A 165 -0.57 -12.94 5.56
N GLY A 166 0.52 -13.60 5.23
CA GLY A 166 1.70 -13.78 6.06
C GLY A 166 2.62 -12.56 6.05
N ALA A 167 3.83 -12.72 6.53
CA ALA A 167 4.87 -11.71 6.41
C ALA A 167 5.14 -11.38 4.93
N TYR A 168 5.31 -10.11 4.62
CA TYR A 168 5.53 -9.64 3.24
C TYR A 168 6.76 -10.28 2.60
N TYR A 169 7.84 -10.42 3.35
CA TYR A 169 9.01 -11.18 2.93
C TYR A 169 9.01 -12.56 3.61
N ALA A 170 9.29 -13.61 2.86
CA ALA A 170 9.25 -15.00 3.34
C ALA A 170 10.21 -15.27 4.51
N LYS A 171 11.28 -14.49 4.64
CA LYS A 171 12.27 -14.58 5.72
C LYS A 171 11.97 -13.62 6.91
N GLY A 172 10.80 -12.99 6.95
CA GLY A 172 10.47 -11.92 7.91
C GLY A 172 11.17 -10.60 7.59
N LEU A 173 11.33 -9.72 8.58
CA LEU A 173 12.03 -8.46 8.40
C LEU A 173 13.51 -8.74 8.12
N ALA A 174 13.95 -8.49 6.89
CA ALA A 174 15.33 -8.70 6.44
C ALA A 174 15.73 -7.56 5.49
N PRO A 175 17.01 -7.16 5.49
CA PRO A 175 17.49 -6.15 4.57
C PRO A 175 17.41 -6.63 3.13
N VAL A 176 16.96 -5.74 2.22
CA VAL A 176 16.85 -5.99 0.78
C VAL A 176 17.90 -5.23 -0.02
N GLY A 177 18.24 -5.76 -1.20
CA GLY A 177 19.07 -5.08 -2.18
C GLY A 177 18.21 -4.25 -3.14
N ILE A 178 18.63 -3.05 -3.43
CA ILE A 178 17.94 -2.10 -4.29
C ILE A 178 18.79 -1.75 -5.49
N TYR A 179 18.18 -1.75 -6.68
CA TYR A 179 18.79 -1.29 -7.92
C TYR A 179 18.21 0.07 -8.33
N VAL A 180 19.08 1.05 -8.55
CA VAL A 180 18.66 2.37 -9.08
C VAL A 180 18.39 2.23 -10.57
N GLU A 181 17.18 2.48 -10.99
CA GLU A 181 16.79 2.41 -12.40
C GLU A 181 17.27 3.65 -13.16
N PRO A 182 18.14 3.47 -14.19
CA PRO A 182 18.78 4.60 -14.86
C PRO A 182 17.96 5.20 -16.01
N GLU A 183 17.00 4.47 -16.59
CA GLU A 183 16.35 4.85 -17.85
C GLU A 183 14.82 4.92 -17.72
N LEU A 184 14.22 3.87 -17.12
CA LEU A 184 12.77 3.80 -16.99
C LEU A 184 12.27 4.70 -15.87
N VAL A 185 11.17 5.39 -16.08
CA VAL A 185 10.53 6.26 -15.08
C VAL A 185 9.18 5.70 -14.67
N ARG A 186 8.89 5.73 -13.37
CA ARG A 186 7.60 5.29 -12.84
C ARG A 186 6.51 6.33 -13.08
N ALA A 187 6.83 7.60 -12.92
CA ALA A 187 5.89 8.71 -12.96
C ALA A 187 6.59 10.05 -13.23
N VAL A 188 5.80 11.02 -13.65
CA VAL A 188 6.24 12.42 -13.84
C VAL A 188 5.27 13.37 -13.13
N LYS A 189 5.77 14.55 -12.74
CA LYS A 189 4.91 15.62 -12.22
C LYS A 189 3.83 15.99 -13.26
N GLY A 190 2.58 16.09 -12.82
CA GLY A 190 1.42 16.34 -13.70
C GLY A 190 0.80 15.07 -14.28
N GLY A 191 1.48 13.92 -14.19
CA GLY A 191 0.94 12.60 -14.49
C GLY A 191 0.03 12.06 -13.38
N VAL A 192 -0.08 10.75 -13.29
CA VAL A 192 -0.93 10.05 -12.30
C VAL A 192 -0.13 9.42 -11.16
N GLY A 193 1.17 9.72 -11.02
CA GLY A 193 2.07 9.07 -10.07
C GLY A 193 1.67 9.18 -8.59
N PHE A 194 0.95 10.24 -8.22
CA PHE A 194 0.43 10.43 -6.85
C PHE A 194 -0.92 9.74 -6.59
N THR A 195 -1.49 9.07 -7.61
CA THR A 195 -2.71 8.27 -7.50
C THR A 195 -2.39 6.80 -7.33
N LYS A 196 -3.31 6.04 -6.73
CA LYS A 196 -3.19 4.61 -6.60
C LYS A 196 -4.01 3.92 -7.71
N THR A 197 -3.49 3.96 -8.95
CA THR A 197 -4.08 3.40 -10.18
C THR A 197 -3.17 2.35 -10.80
N GLY A 198 -3.72 1.32 -11.43
CA GLY A 198 -2.98 0.16 -11.96
C GLY A 198 -1.92 0.51 -13.00
N GLY A 199 -2.13 1.56 -13.79
CA GLY A 199 -1.14 2.01 -14.77
C GLY A 199 0.24 2.30 -14.16
N ASN A 200 0.31 2.88 -12.96
CA ASN A 200 1.56 3.11 -12.25
C ASN A 200 2.27 1.80 -11.86
N TYR A 201 1.50 0.74 -11.60
CA TYR A 201 2.05 -0.57 -11.23
C TYR A 201 2.44 -1.37 -12.46
N ALA A 202 1.63 -1.34 -13.50
CA ALA A 202 1.96 -1.98 -14.78
C ALA A 202 3.28 -1.44 -15.36
N ALA A 203 3.51 -0.13 -15.30
CA ALA A 203 4.76 0.51 -15.74
C ALA A 203 6.00 0.06 -14.94
N SER A 204 5.83 -0.48 -13.72
CA SER A 204 6.94 -0.91 -12.88
C SER A 204 7.41 -2.36 -13.12
N ILE A 205 6.63 -3.17 -13.84
CA ILE A 205 6.88 -4.62 -13.97
C ILE A 205 8.22 -4.89 -14.66
N LEU A 206 8.47 -4.27 -15.81
CA LEU A 206 9.71 -4.50 -16.57
C LEU A 206 10.96 -4.14 -15.76
N ALA A 207 10.95 -2.99 -15.09
CA ALA A 207 12.09 -2.59 -14.27
C ALA A 207 12.30 -3.54 -13.08
N GLY A 208 11.21 -4.04 -12.48
CA GLY A 208 11.26 -5.08 -11.45
C GLY A 208 11.94 -6.36 -11.95
N ASP A 209 11.56 -6.85 -13.12
CA ASP A 209 12.16 -8.04 -13.76
C ASP A 209 13.65 -7.82 -14.07
N ILE A 210 14.04 -6.62 -14.50
CA ILE A 210 15.43 -6.28 -14.76
C ILE A 210 16.24 -6.30 -13.46
N ALA A 211 15.72 -5.70 -12.38
CA ALA A 211 16.36 -5.69 -11.09
C ALA A 211 16.52 -7.10 -10.51
N GLU A 212 15.48 -7.94 -10.58
CA GLU A 212 15.50 -9.34 -10.13
C GLU A 212 16.58 -10.16 -10.86
N LYS A 213 16.68 -10.02 -12.19
CA LYS A 213 17.73 -10.68 -12.99
C LYS A 213 19.15 -10.23 -12.62
N LYS A 214 19.30 -9.03 -12.06
CA LYS A 214 20.55 -8.50 -11.51
C LYS A 214 20.77 -8.89 -10.04
N GLY A 215 19.85 -9.62 -9.42
CA GLY A 215 19.94 -10.07 -8.03
C GLY A 215 19.50 -9.03 -6.99
N TYR A 216 18.63 -8.09 -7.37
CA TYR A 216 18.05 -7.09 -6.47
C TYR A 216 16.56 -7.31 -6.29
N GLU A 217 16.06 -7.08 -5.07
CA GLU A 217 14.67 -7.31 -4.71
C GLU A 217 13.75 -6.15 -5.14
N GLN A 218 14.28 -4.92 -5.27
CA GLN A 218 13.47 -3.74 -5.57
C GLN A 218 14.23 -2.74 -6.48
N VAL A 219 13.44 -1.84 -7.06
CA VAL A 219 13.91 -0.73 -7.92
C VAL A 219 13.79 0.57 -7.16
N LEU A 220 14.83 1.41 -7.16
CA LEU A 220 14.77 2.82 -6.75
C LEU A 220 14.46 3.68 -7.97
N TRP A 221 13.36 4.41 -7.88
CA TRP A 221 12.88 5.27 -8.95
C TRP A 221 13.44 6.69 -8.83
N LEU A 222 13.80 7.25 -9.96
CA LEU A 222 14.25 8.64 -10.09
C LEU A 222 13.15 9.51 -10.73
N ASP A 223 13.28 10.81 -10.53
CA ASP A 223 12.37 11.80 -11.12
C ASP A 223 12.44 11.77 -12.66
N GLY A 224 11.28 11.82 -13.31
CA GLY A 224 11.19 11.68 -14.75
C GLY A 224 11.58 12.93 -15.56
N LYS A 225 12.10 13.99 -14.92
CA LYS A 225 12.55 15.22 -15.61
C LYS A 225 14.07 15.29 -15.72
N GLU A 226 14.76 15.09 -14.61
CA GLU A 226 16.21 15.24 -14.49
C GLU A 226 16.92 13.90 -14.36
N ASN A 227 16.15 12.83 -14.10
CA ASN A 227 16.65 11.47 -13.83
C ASN A 227 17.78 11.46 -12.78
N LYS A 228 17.57 12.21 -11.71
CA LYS A 228 18.60 12.54 -10.72
C LYS A 228 18.14 12.41 -9.28
N TYR A 229 16.90 12.82 -9.02
CA TYR A 229 16.36 12.87 -7.67
C TYR A 229 15.56 11.62 -7.35
N ILE A 230 15.81 11.09 -6.17
CA ILE A 230 15.12 9.89 -5.68
C ILE A 230 13.65 10.19 -5.40
N GLU A 231 12.75 9.29 -5.79
CA GLU A 231 11.32 9.40 -5.54
C GLU A 231 10.80 8.26 -4.67
N GLU A 232 10.75 7.04 -5.17
CA GLU A 232 10.16 5.87 -4.49
C GLU A 232 11.04 4.63 -4.67
N VAL A 233 10.82 3.59 -3.86
CA VAL A 233 11.45 2.28 -3.99
C VAL A 233 10.39 1.21 -4.21
N GLY A 234 10.39 0.56 -5.38
CA GLY A 234 9.32 -0.35 -5.78
C GLY A 234 7.96 0.34 -5.71
N SER A 235 7.09 -0.11 -4.82
CA SER A 235 5.78 0.48 -4.50
C SER A 235 5.72 1.11 -3.10
N MET A 236 6.86 1.53 -2.56
CA MET A 236 7.03 2.08 -1.21
C MET A 236 7.66 3.48 -1.26
N ASN A 237 7.37 4.31 -0.24
CA ASN A 237 8.09 5.56 -0.04
C ASN A 237 9.46 5.28 0.57
N MET A 238 10.47 6.09 0.20
CA MET A 238 11.85 5.89 0.62
C MET A 238 12.24 6.84 1.74
N PHE A 239 13.04 6.35 2.69
CA PHE A 239 13.65 7.10 3.79
C PHE A 239 15.15 6.82 3.90
N PHE A 240 15.91 7.85 4.27
CA PHE A 240 17.33 7.77 4.58
C PHE A 240 17.59 8.39 5.95
N LYS A 241 18.22 7.66 6.85
CA LYS A 241 18.69 8.18 8.13
C LYS A 241 20.13 8.64 7.98
N PHE A 242 20.33 9.95 8.03
CA PHE A 242 21.63 10.57 8.19
C PHE A 242 21.89 10.83 9.67
N LYS A 243 23.14 11.18 10.03
CA LYS A 243 23.51 11.45 11.43
C LYS A 243 22.61 12.47 12.11
N ASP A 244 22.20 13.50 11.38
CA ASP A 244 21.46 14.67 11.87
C ASP A 244 19.95 14.59 11.68
N ALA A 245 19.47 13.89 10.66
CA ALA A 245 18.05 13.85 10.33
C ALA A 245 17.59 12.56 9.63
N LEU A 246 16.29 12.31 9.67
CA LEU A 246 15.60 11.37 8.80
C LEU A 246 15.09 12.11 7.57
N VAL A 247 15.58 11.75 6.39
CA VAL A 247 15.27 12.42 5.12
C VAL A 247 14.33 11.55 4.28
N THR A 248 13.34 12.18 3.65
CA THR A 248 12.44 11.51 2.69
C THR A 248 12.11 12.46 1.54
N PRO A 249 11.94 11.95 0.30
CA PRO A 249 11.51 12.79 -0.82
C PRO A 249 10.18 13.49 -0.55
N PRO A 250 10.03 14.78 -0.94
CA PRO A 250 8.81 15.55 -0.74
C PRO A 250 7.73 15.15 -1.76
N LEU A 251 6.46 15.31 -1.40
CA LEU A 251 5.32 15.01 -2.26
C LEU A 251 5.09 16.14 -3.30
N LEU A 252 5.73 16.05 -4.45
CA LEU A 252 5.69 17.09 -5.50
C LEU A 252 4.80 16.73 -6.70
N GLY A 253 3.95 15.69 -6.60
CA GLY A 253 2.96 15.32 -7.60
C GLY A 253 3.33 14.12 -8.48
N SER A 254 4.44 13.44 -8.21
CA SER A 254 4.83 12.16 -8.82
C SER A 254 4.85 11.00 -7.82
N ILE A 255 4.93 11.30 -6.51
CA ILE A 255 5.05 10.34 -5.43
C ILE A 255 3.69 10.11 -4.75
N LEU A 256 3.36 8.85 -4.47
CA LEU A 256 2.18 8.52 -3.70
C LEU A 256 2.34 8.94 -2.23
N GLY A 257 1.40 9.73 -1.71
CA GLY A 257 1.35 10.07 -0.28
C GLY A 257 1.00 8.85 0.57
N GLY A 258 2.04 8.11 1.01
CA GLY A 258 1.89 6.88 1.78
C GLY A 258 1.30 7.14 3.17
N ILE A 259 0.30 6.33 3.58
CA ILE A 259 -0.25 6.40 4.95
C ILE A 259 0.83 5.96 5.95
N THR A 260 1.60 4.93 5.63
CA THR A 260 2.74 4.51 6.46
C THR A 260 3.85 5.57 6.48
N ARG A 261 4.12 6.25 5.34
CA ARG A 261 5.06 7.37 5.29
C ARG A 261 4.67 8.48 6.28
N ASP A 262 3.42 8.93 6.23
CA ASP A 262 2.89 9.94 7.13
C ASP A 262 2.96 9.49 8.60
N SER A 263 2.67 8.21 8.87
CA SER A 263 2.78 7.64 10.21
C SER A 263 4.24 7.64 10.72
N ILE A 264 5.22 7.28 9.89
CA ILE A 264 6.65 7.32 10.24
C ILE A 264 7.09 8.76 10.52
N ILE A 265 6.71 9.72 9.70
CA ILE A 265 7.05 11.14 9.91
C ILE A 265 6.48 11.64 11.26
N LYS A 266 5.22 11.34 11.55
CA LYS A 266 4.58 11.71 12.82
C LYS A 266 5.25 11.03 14.01
N LEU A 267 5.56 9.74 13.88
CA LEU A 267 6.23 8.96 14.91
C LEU A 267 7.66 9.47 15.17
N ALA A 268 8.43 9.78 14.11
CA ALA A 268 9.76 10.36 14.22
C ALA A 268 9.73 11.70 14.97
N LYS A 269 8.81 12.60 14.58
CA LYS A 269 8.61 13.88 15.26
C LYS A 269 8.21 13.71 16.73
N HIS A 270 7.34 12.75 17.03
CA HIS A 270 6.93 12.42 18.40
C HIS A 270 8.11 11.92 19.25
N LYS A 271 9.04 11.19 18.64
CA LYS A 271 10.28 10.72 19.27
C LYS A 271 11.39 11.80 19.30
N GLY A 272 11.14 13.02 18.85
CA GLY A 272 12.15 14.10 18.79
C GLY A 272 13.21 13.91 17.71
N ILE A 273 12.97 13.07 16.72
CA ILE A 273 13.89 12.84 15.59
C ILE A 273 13.61 13.91 14.53
N PRO A 274 14.60 14.72 14.12
CA PRO A 274 14.43 15.68 13.04
C PRO A 274 14.07 14.98 11.74
N VAL A 275 13.03 15.49 11.05
CA VAL A 275 12.59 14.97 9.73
C VAL A 275 12.70 16.09 8.71
N ASP A 276 13.39 15.79 7.61
CA ASP A 276 13.58 16.70 6.48
C ASP A 276 12.92 16.12 5.21
N GLU A 277 11.87 16.77 4.75
CA GLU A 277 11.18 16.43 3.52
C GLU A 277 11.79 17.24 2.37
N ARG A 278 12.88 16.76 1.77
CA ARG A 278 13.61 17.45 0.72
C ARG A 278 13.98 16.55 -0.44
N ARG A 279 14.25 17.14 -1.60
CA ARG A 279 14.84 16.42 -2.72
C ARG A 279 16.24 15.94 -2.35
N ILE A 280 16.55 14.71 -2.73
CA ILE A 280 17.85 14.08 -2.51
C ILE A 280 18.27 13.38 -3.79
N THR A 281 19.51 13.50 -4.19
CA THR A 281 20.05 12.82 -5.36
C THR A 281 20.64 11.46 -4.98
N VAL A 282 20.78 10.57 -5.95
CA VAL A 282 21.51 9.31 -5.75
C VAL A 282 22.96 9.61 -5.35
N GLN A 283 23.57 10.63 -5.96
CA GLN A 283 24.95 11.02 -5.64
C GLN A 283 25.09 11.45 -4.17
N ASP A 284 24.14 12.25 -3.64
CA ASP A 284 24.15 12.66 -2.22
C ASP A 284 24.16 11.44 -1.28
N VAL A 285 23.40 10.39 -1.63
CA VAL A 285 23.32 9.15 -0.84
C VAL A 285 24.64 8.38 -0.90
N PHE A 286 25.25 8.26 -2.08
CA PHE A 286 26.54 7.59 -2.25
C PHE A 286 27.67 8.35 -1.55
N ASP A 287 27.73 9.67 -1.69
CA ASP A 287 28.70 10.52 -0.99
C ASP A 287 28.57 10.42 0.54
N ALA A 288 27.33 10.35 1.02
CA ALA A 288 27.05 10.18 2.45
C ALA A 288 27.44 8.78 2.97
N ALA A 289 27.32 7.76 2.14
CA ALA A 289 27.85 6.43 2.48
C ALA A 289 29.37 6.42 2.54
N ASP A 290 30.04 7.04 1.56
CA ASP A 290 31.51 7.11 1.49
C ASP A 290 32.12 7.89 2.68
N ASN A 291 31.46 8.97 3.13
CA ASN A 291 31.92 9.78 4.27
C ASN A 291 31.37 9.31 5.63
N GLY A 292 30.59 8.24 5.66
CA GLY A 292 30.04 7.63 6.88
C GLY A 292 28.95 8.45 7.58
N THR A 293 28.24 9.33 6.85
CA THR A 293 27.09 10.09 7.39
C THR A 293 25.73 9.45 7.11
N LEU A 294 25.64 8.54 6.14
CA LEU A 294 24.45 7.68 5.94
C LEU A 294 24.49 6.53 6.95
N GLU A 295 23.48 6.43 7.81
CA GLU A 295 23.39 5.40 8.84
C GLU A 295 22.47 4.27 8.45
N GLU A 296 21.24 4.60 7.99
CA GLU A 296 20.21 3.61 7.63
C GLU A 296 19.42 4.08 6.40
N ALA A 297 18.79 3.12 5.70
CA ALA A 297 17.80 3.40 4.68
C ALA A 297 16.70 2.35 4.73
N PHE A 298 15.47 2.76 4.43
CA PHE A 298 14.33 1.85 4.39
C PHE A 298 13.19 2.35 3.51
N GLY A 299 12.43 1.42 2.95
CA GLY A 299 11.13 1.67 2.32
C GLY A 299 9.99 1.58 3.32
N SER A 300 8.87 2.26 3.04
CA SER A 300 7.65 2.17 3.85
C SER A 300 6.41 1.97 3.00
N GLY A 301 5.54 1.06 3.42
CA GLY A 301 4.27 0.77 2.74
C GLY A 301 3.37 -0.15 3.55
N THR A 302 2.09 -0.26 3.19
CA THR A 302 1.11 -1.05 3.94
C THR A 302 1.51 -2.53 4.03
N ALA A 303 2.01 -3.12 2.96
CA ALA A 303 2.32 -4.55 2.92
C ALA A 303 3.51 -4.90 3.81
N ALA A 304 4.65 -4.21 3.64
CA ALA A 304 5.89 -4.45 4.36
C ALA A 304 5.97 -3.74 5.71
N VAL A 305 5.11 -2.73 5.97
CA VAL A 305 5.21 -1.73 7.04
C VAL A 305 6.50 -0.92 6.88
N VAL A 306 7.65 -1.50 7.19
CA VAL A 306 9.00 -0.96 6.96
C VAL A 306 9.84 -2.06 6.30
N SER A 307 10.62 -1.71 5.29
CA SER A 307 11.51 -2.61 4.55
C SER A 307 12.95 -2.09 4.62
N PRO A 308 13.82 -2.70 5.45
CA PRO A 308 15.21 -2.27 5.58
C PRO A 308 15.96 -2.40 4.25
N VAL A 309 16.84 -1.45 3.93
CA VAL A 309 17.75 -1.51 2.77
C VAL A 309 19.16 -1.84 3.24
N GLY A 310 19.69 -2.99 2.83
CA GLY A 310 21.04 -3.43 3.18
C GLY A 310 22.11 -3.06 2.15
N ARG A 311 21.71 -2.92 0.88
CA ARG A 311 22.60 -2.54 -0.22
C ARG A 311 21.87 -1.74 -1.28
N LEU A 312 22.58 -0.83 -1.92
CA LEU A 312 22.08 0.00 -3.01
C LEU A 312 23.08 0.02 -4.15
N ALA A 313 22.64 -0.37 -5.35
CA ALA A 313 23.49 -0.35 -6.55
C ALA A 313 23.07 0.77 -7.50
N TRP A 314 24.05 1.48 -8.03
CA TRP A 314 23.90 2.54 -9.02
C TRP A 314 25.06 2.54 -10.02
N LYS A 315 24.75 2.38 -11.30
CA LYS A 315 25.76 2.20 -12.34
C LYS A 315 26.67 1.00 -12.00
N ASP A 316 27.98 1.20 -11.98
CA ASP A 316 28.97 0.17 -11.68
C ASP A 316 29.40 0.14 -10.19
N ARG A 317 28.64 0.83 -9.31
CA ARG A 317 28.94 0.91 -7.87
C ARG A 317 27.82 0.30 -7.04
N GLU A 318 28.20 -0.33 -5.96
CA GLU A 318 27.29 -0.77 -4.89
C GLU A 318 27.81 -0.25 -3.55
N ILE A 319 26.89 0.23 -2.70
CA ILE A 319 27.16 0.59 -1.32
C ILE A 319 26.43 -0.34 -0.37
N SER A 320 27.05 -0.66 0.76
CA SER A 320 26.41 -1.32 1.88
C SER A 320 25.86 -0.29 2.86
N ILE A 321 24.64 -0.49 3.32
CA ILE A 321 23.96 0.39 4.29
C ILE A 321 23.77 -0.39 5.58
N SER A 322 24.07 0.21 6.73
CA SER A 322 24.04 -0.44 8.06
C SER A 322 24.86 -1.75 8.12
N GLY A 323 25.94 -1.84 7.35
CA GLY A 323 26.73 -3.09 7.24
C GLY A 323 25.93 -4.29 6.71
N GLY A 324 24.88 -4.04 5.92
CA GLY A 324 23.97 -5.08 5.41
C GLY A 324 22.99 -5.61 6.46
N GLN A 325 22.88 -4.95 7.61
CA GLN A 325 22.00 -5.34 8.72
C GLN A 325 20.78 -4.41 8.82
N ILE A 326 19.81 -4.78 9.66
CA ILE A 326 18.67 -3.91 9.98
C ILE A 326 19.18 -2.78 10.89
N GLY A 327 18.93 -1.54 10.49
CA GLY A 327 19.24 -0.38 11.31
C GLY A 327 18.37 -0.29 12.57
N LYS A 328 18.91 0.29 13.64
CA LYS A 328 18.21 0.39 14.93
C LYS A 328 16.93 1.21 14.86
N LEU A 329 16.95 2.33 14.12
CA LEU A 329 15.80 3.19 13.94
C LEU A 329 14.74 2.50 13.07
N THR A 330 15.17 1.81 12.02
CA THR A 330 14.33 1.02 11.14
C THR A 330 13.57 -0.07 11.94
N GLN A 331 14.28 -0.80 12.80
CA GLN A 331 13.69 -1.82 13.68
C GLN A 331 12.70 -1.18 14.67
N ASP A 332 13.06 -0.06 15.30
CA ASP A 332 12.20 0.64 16.25
C ASP A 332 10.89 1.13 15.60
N PHE A 333 10.96 1.66 14.37
CA PHE A 333 9.75 2.04 13.63
C PHE A 333 8.88 0.83 13.30
N TYR A 334 9.48 -0.27 12.85
CA TYR A 334 8.75 -1.49 12.57
C TYR A 334 8.03 -2.00 13.83
N ASP A 335 8.76 -2.14 14.94
CA ASP A 335 8.20 -2.66 16.21
C ASP A 335 7.14 -1.73 16.81
N THR A 336 7.33 -0.41 16.66
CA THR A 336 6.36 0.56 17.16
C THR A 336 5.08 0.55 16.34
N LEU A 337 5.18 0.60 15.02
CA LEU A 337 4.00 0.59 14.15
C LEU A 337 3.23 -0.71 14.23
N THR A 338 3.93 -1.87 14.18
CA THR A 338 3.27 -3.16 14.31
C THR A 338 2.65 -3.33 15.70
N GLY A 339 3.34 -2.91 16.77
CA GLY A 339 2.80 -2.94 18.12
C GLY A 339 1.53 -2.10 18.28
N ILE A 340 1.45 -0.91 17.65
CA ILE A 340 0.21 -0.11 17.59
C ILE A 340 -0.88 -0.83 16.80
N GLN A 341 -0.55 -1.39 15.63
CA GLN A 341 -1.48 -2.09 14.75
C GLN A 341 -2.12 -3.31 15.41
N TYR A 342 -1.34 -4.10 16.15
CA TYR A 342 -1.85 -5.26 16.92
C TYR A 342 -2.49 -4.86 18.26
N GLY A 343 -2.36 -3.60 18.69
CA GLY A 343 -2.85 -3.13 19.99
C GLY A 343 -1.99 -3.58 21.16
N GLU A 344 -0.71 -3.84 20.93
CA GLU A 344 0.29 -4.22 21.91
C GLU A 344 1.08 -3.02 22.46
N ARG A 345 0.99 -1.88 21.77
CA ARG A 345 1.55 -0.60 22.19
C ARG A 345 0.46 0.48 22.20
N GLU A 346 0.67 1.49 23.01
CA GLU A 346 -0.18 2.68 23.04
C GLU A 346 -0.23 3.35 21.67
N ASP A 347 -1.42 3.84 21.29
CA ASP A 347 -1.66 4.62 20.08
C ASP A 347 -1.86 6.10 20.43
N PRO A 348 -0.78 6.90 20.50
CA PRO A 348 -0.87 8.30 20.90
C PRO A 348 -1.51 9.20 19.83
N PHE A 349 -1.83 8.64 18.67
CA PHE A 349 -2.35 9.39 17.52
C PHE A 349 -3.79 9.05 17.19
N GLY A 350 -4.40 8.05 17.82
CA GLY A 350 -5.75 7.59 17.52
C GLY A 350 -5.89 6.98 16.11
N TRP A 351 -4.86 6.30 15.63
CA TRP A 351 -4.84 5.67 14.29
C TRP A 351 -5.66 4.40 14.20
N VAL A 352 -5.82 3.71 15.32
CA VAL A 352 -6.47 2.40 15.36
C VAL A 352 -7.98 2.55 15.52
N VAL A 353 -8.71 1.91 14.61
CA VAL A 353 -10.16 1.71 14.72
C VAL A 353 -10.41 0.28 15.20
N LYS A 354 -10.94 0.16 16.41
CA LYS A 354 -11.32 -1.14 16.99
C LYS A 354 -12.67 -1.58 16.44
N LEU A 355 -12.74 -2.80 15.94
CA LEU A 355 -14.01 -3.43 15.58
C LEU A 355 -14.44 -4.36 16.73
N SER A 356 -15.68 -4.17 17.12
CA SER A 356 -16.34 -4.99 18.16
C SER A 356 -17.14 -6.12 17.49
#